data_6eece1f9a21fad841ad0082e0922b36c
#
_entry.id   6eece1f9a21fad841ad0082e0922b36c
#
_cell.length_a   1.000
_cell.length_b   1.000
_cell.length_c   1.000
_cell.angle_alpha   90.00
_cell.angle_beta   90.00
_cell.angle_gamma   90.00
#
_symmetry.space_group_name_H-M   'P 1'
#
loop_
_entity.id
_entity.type
_entity.pdbx_description
1 polymer ?
#
loop_
_entity_poly.entity_id
_entity_poly.type
_entity_poly.pdbx_seq_one_letter_code
_entity_poly.pdbx_strand_id
1 'polypeptide(L)'
;QDQLEALSLRLAGEPLLVNHRLTLGATQSTEWIVNSEGTRIRQPRVHLRLSAWASARADDGMDVTLYRWRDVHTPDHLPSSEELGAWVEELRHDVLELREAPRADPWNGPILLRGAAAGVFVHEVIGHRVEGHRQKDEEEGQTFKSLVGETITSRDISIVDDPTQATWAGIDLNGHYAYDQEGVAAQPATIIQDGVFKGFLLSRSPLPDHPNSNGHGRAMVGLAPVARMANTIVTTRKPLSEAELRARMRQELRSQRLEHGLIVDELAGGFTMTGRVTPNAFNIRAVTAWRIYAD
;
A
#
# COMPACT_ATOMS: atom_id res chain seq x y z
N GLN A 1 -23.66 0.94 -16.05
CA GLN A 1 -24.62 1.05 -14.94
C GLN A 1 -25.35 -0.28 -14.75
N ASP A 2 -25.99 -0.85 -15.75
CA ASP A 2 -26.77 -2.09 -15.72
C ASP A 2 -25.95 -3.27 -15.20
N GLN A 3 -24.65 -3.32 -15.52
CA GLN A 3 -23.74 -4.35 -15.04
C GLN A 3 -23.50 -4.26 -13.52
N LEU A 4 -23.28 -3.06 -12.98
CA LEU A 4 -23.10 -2.88 -11.54
C LEU A 4 -24.40 -3.19 -10.78
N GLU A 5 -25.55 -2.85 -11.35
CA GLU A 5 -26.85 -3.18 -10.81
C GLU A 5 -27.04 -4.71 -10.76
N ALA A 6 -26.76 -5.42 -11.85
CA ALA A 6 -26.85 -6.88 -11.90
C ALA A 6 -25.93 -7.57 -10.86
N LEU A 7 -24.73 -7.06 -10.66
CA LEU A 7 -23.81 -7.56 -9.65
C LEU A 7 -24.26 -7.24 -8.21
N SER A 8 -24.82 -6.04 -8.00
CA SER A 8 -25.39 -5.66 -6.71
C SER A 8 -26.57 -6.56 -6.34
N LEU A 9 -27.43 -6.91 -7.30
CA LEU A 9 -28.55 -7.84 -7.08
C LEU A 9 -28.09 -9.25 -6.69
N ARG A 10 -26.93 -9.71 -7.16
CA ARG A 10 -26.36 -11.00 -6.70
C ARG A 10 -26.00 -10.96 -5.21
N LEU A 11 -25.37 -9.86 -4.75
CA LEU A 11 -25.08 -9.68 -3.32
C LEU A 11 -26.36 -9.53 -2.48
N ALA A 12 -27.37 -8.82 -3.01
CA ALA A 12 -28.65 -8.66 -2.34
C ALA A 12 -29.42 -9.98 -2.13
N GLY A 13 -29.13 -10.99 -2.98
CA GLY A 13 -29.69 -12.33 -2.86
C GLY A 13 -29.09 -13.18 -1.73
N GLU A 14 -28.00 -12.73 -1.10
CA GLU A 14 -27.34 -13.45 -0.01
C GLU A 14 -27.93 -13.03 1.35
N PRO A 15 -28.70 -13.92 2.03
CA PRO A 15 -29.43 -13.53 3.25
C PRO A 15 -28.55 -13.26 4.46
N LEU A 16 -27.28 -13.70 4.44
CA LEU A 16 -26.33 -13.47 5.53
C LEU A 16 -25.59 -12.14 5.41
N LEU A 17 -25.69 -11.44 4.27
CA LEU A 17 -25.17 -10.09 4.14
C LEU A 17 -26.12 -9.07 4.76
N VAL A 18 -25.58 -8.24 5.64
CA VAL A 18 -26.33 -7.14 6.27
C VAL A 18 -26.39 -5.94 5.34
N ASN A 19 -25.30 -5.67 4.62
CA ASN A 19 -25.22 -4.55 3.69
C ASN A 19 -24.13 -4.77 2.65
N HIS A 20 -24.27 -4.11 1.50
CA HIS A 20 -23.25 -4.13 0.44
C HIS A 20 -23.34 -2.87 -0.44
N ARG A 21 -22.26 -2.57 -1.14
CA ARG A 21 -22.23 -1.47 -2.10
C ARG A 21 -21.19 -1.72 -3.18
N LEU A 22 -21.57 -1.44 -4.43
CA LEU A 22 -20.67 -1.37 -5.57
C LEU A 22 -20.66 0.06 -6.11
N THR A 23 -19.47 0.56 -6.44
CA THR A 23 -19.33 1.92 -6.96
C THR A 23 -18.28 1.96 -8.05
N LEU A 24 -18.57 2.65 -9.14
CA LEU A 24 -17.60 3.08 -10.13
C LEU A 24 -17.51 4.60 -10.08
N GLY A 25 -16.39 5.11 -9.62
CA GLY A 25 -16.06 6.52 -9.65
C GLY A 25 -15.12 6.81 -10.83
N ALA A 26 -15.33 7.94 -11.53
CA ALA A 26 -14.44 8.40 -12.56
C ALA A 26 -14.09 9.88 -12.29
N THR A 27 -12.81 10.19 -12.30
CA THR A 27 -12.31 11.56 -12.12
C THR A 27 -11.37 11.90 -13.24
N GLN A 28 -11.62 13.05 -13.88
CA GLN A 28 -10.68 13.68 -14.79
C GLN A 28 -10.21 14.98 -14.16
N SER A 29 -8.91 15.14 -14.03
CA SER A 29 -8.29 16.35 -13.50
C SER A 29 -7.21 16.87 -14.44
N THR A 30 -6.93 18.16 -14.35
CA THR A 30 -5.76 18.75 -15.02
C THR A 30 -5.06 19.64 -14.01
N GLU A 31 -3.81 19.33 -13.73
CA GLU A 31 -2.95 20.15 -12.91
C GLU A 31 -2.16 21.13 -13.77
N TRP A 32 -2.09 22.38 -13.30
CA TRP A 32 -1.30 23.42 -13.93
C TRP A 32 -0.29 23.92 -12.92
N ILE A 33 0.99 23.84 -13.27
CA ILE A 33 2.10 24.31 -12.44
C ILE A 33 2.76 25.50 -13.12
N VAL A 34 2.74 26.63 -12.44
CA VAL A 34 3.37 27.87 -12.92
C VAL A 34 4.14 28.49 -11.77
N ASN A 35 5.40 28.84 -11.98
CA ASN A 35 6.23 29.51 -10.98
C ASN A 35 7.03 30.69 -11.55
N SER A 36 7.69 31.45 -10.68
CA SER A 36 8.53 32.60 -11.03
C SER A 36 9.82 32.24 -11.80
N GLU A 37 10.20 30.96 -11.81
CA GLU A 37 11.38 30.46 -12.53
C GLU A 37 11.05 30.14 -14.00
N GLY A 38 9.82 30.38 -14.43
CA GLY A 38 9.39 30.16 -15.81
C GLY A 38 8.82 28.77 -16.08
N THR A 39 8.66 27.94 -15.06
CA THR A 39 8.00 26.62 -15.20
C THR A 39 6.56 26.81 -15.65
N ARG A 40 6.16 26.07 -16.70
CA ARG A 40 4.79 26.00 -17.20
C ARG A 40 4.47 24.58 -17.59
N ILE A 41 3.78 23.86 -16.72
CA ILE A 41 3.44 22.44 -16.90
C ILE A 41 1.93 22.29 -16.87
N ARG A 42 1.42 21.40 -17.73
CA ARG A 42 0.04 20.95 -17.73
C ARG A 42 0.03 19.44 -17.70
N GLN A 43 -0.54 18.84 -16.64
CA GLN A 43 -0.63 17.39 -16.46
C GLN A 43 -2.10 16.98 -16.38
N PRO A 44 -2.69 16.41 -17.45
CA PRO A 44 -4.00 15.78 -17.37
C PRO A 44 -3.88 14.40 -16.72
N ARG A 45 -4.89 14.02 -15.95
CA ARG A 45 -4.99 12.70 -15.34
C ARG A 45 -6.43 12.20 -15.39
N VAL A 46 -6.59 10.93 -15.73
CA VAL A 46 -7.83 10.19 -15.60
C VAL A 46 -7.63 9.12 -14.52
N HIS A 47 -8.59 8.95 -13.65
CA HIS A 47 -8.60 7.94 -12.62
C HIS A 47 -10.00 7.36 -12.49
N LEU A 48 -10.12 6.08 -12.68
CA LEU A 48 -11.35 5.33 -12.43
C LEU A 48 -11.10 4.38 -11.26
N ARG A 49 -12.02 4.39 -10.31
CA ARG A 49 -12.01 3.46 -9.18
C ARG A 49 -13.28 2.65 -9.17
N LEU A 50 -13.12 1.36 -9.33
CA LEU A 50 -14.15 0.39 -9.03
C LEU A 50 -13.97 -0.07 -7.58
N SER A 51 -15.03 0.00 -6.78
CA SER A 51 -14.99 -0.47 -5.41
C SER A 51 -16.23 -1.29 -5.08
N ALA A 52 -16.03 -2.28 -4.23
CA ALA A 52 -17.09 -3.10 -3.66
C ALA A 52 -16.80 -3.31 -2.17
N TRP A 53 -17.82 -3.25 -1.36
CA TRP A 53 -17.76 -3.68 0.02
C TRP A 53 -19.02 -4.47 0.38
N ALA A 54 -18.85 -5.39 1.31
CA ALA A 54 -19.96 -6.16 1.88
C ALA A 54 -19.71 -6.35 3.37
N SER A 55 -20.80 -6.42 4.13
CA SER A 55 -20.76 -6.69 5.57
C SER A 55 -21.72 -7.82 5.93
N ALA A 56 -21.31 -8.63 6.90
CA ALA A 56 -22.11 -9.68 7.51
C ALA A 56 -22.02 -9.55 9.04
N ARG A 57 -22.96 -10.18 9.74
CA ARG A 57 -22.95 -10.21 11.20
C ARG A 57 -22.57 -11.59 11.69
N ALA A 58 -21.50 -11.67 12.47
CA ALA A 58 -21.08 -12.90 13.13
C ALA A 58 -22.07 -13.28 14.26
N ASP A 59 -22.01 -14.53 14.68
CA ASP A 59 -22.96 -15.06 15.69
C ASP A 59 -22.77 -14.42 17.08
N ASP A 60 -21.59 -13.86 17.36
CA ASP A 60 -21.31 -13.08 18.57
C ASP A 60 -21.84 -11.62 18.49
N GLY A 61 -22.46 -11.24 17.37
CA GLY A 61 -22.99 -9.91 17.10
C GLY A 61 -22.02 -8.92 16.50
N MET A 62 -20.78 -9.31 16.20
CA MET A 62 -19.79 -8.45 15.57
C MET A 62 -20.10 -8.28 14.08
N ASP A 63 -20.09 -7.04 13.60
CA ASP A 63 -20.15 -6.76 12.17
C ASP A 63 -18.76 -6.91 11.54
N VAL A 64 -18.65 -7.82 10.58
CA VAL A 64 -17.45 -8.01 9.76
C VAL A 64 -17.67 -7.37 8.41
N THR A 65 -16.64 -6.69 7.89
CA THR A 65 -16.74 -5.96 6.62
C THR A 65 -15.47 -6.14 5.82
N LEU A 66 -15.61 -6.47 4.55
CA LEU A 66 -14.51 -6.45 3.59
C LEU A 66 -14.72 -5.38 2.55
N TYR A 67 -13.64 -4.76 2.14
CA TYR A 67 -13.59 -3.73 1.11
C TYR A 67 -12.57 -4.12 0.05
N ARG A 68 -12.97 -4.07 -1.21
CA ARG A 68 -12.14 -4.36 -2.38
C ARG A 68 -12.19 -3.20 -3.34
N TRP A 69 -11.07 -2.92 -4.01
CA TRP A 69 -11.03 -1.89 -5.06
C TRP A 69 -10.09 -2.28 -6.18
N ARG A 70 -10.33 -1.69 -7.34
CA ARG A 70 -9.43 -1.67 -8.49
C ARG A 70 -9.36 -0.26 -9.05
N ASP A 71 -8.16 0.21 -9.30
CA ASP A 71 -7.89 1.50 -9.91
C ASP A 71 -7.36 1.29 -11.33
N VAL A 72 -7.88 2.08 -12.27
CA VAL A 72 -7.39 2.09 -13.65
C VAL A 72 -7.34 3.51 -14.18
N HIS A 73 -6.49 3.77 -15.17
CA HIS A 73 -6.28 5.09 -15.73
C HIS A 73 -6.91 5.27 -17.12
N THR A 74 -7.51 4.23 -17.65
CA THR A 74 -8.29 4.26 -18.90
C THR A 74 -9.48 3.33 -18.78
N PRO A 75 -10.62 3.65 -19.42
CA PRO A 75 -11.77 2.74 -19.47
C PRO A 75 -11.44 1.35 -20.05
N ASP A 76 -10.47 1.27 -20.96
CA ASP A 76 -10.06 0.01 -21.60
C ASP A 76 -9.39 -0.98 -20.64
N HIS A 77 -8.92 -0.50 -19.47
CA HIS A 77 -8.34 -1.32 -18.43
C HIS A 77 -9.38 -1.78 -17.39
N LEU A 78 -10.65 -1.36 -17.53
CA LEU A 78 -11.70 -1.89 -16.64
C LEU A 78 -11.88 -3.39 -16.86
N PRO A 79 -12.09 -4.15 -15.77
CA PRO A 79 -12.33 -5.58 -15.86
C PRO A 79 -13.54 -5.92 -16.74
N SER A 80 -13.47 -7.03 -17.45
CA SER A 80 -14.61 -7.58 -18.18
C SER A 80 -15.78 -7.93 -17.25
N SER A 81 -16.95 -8.16 -17.80
CA SER A 81 -18.14 -8.58 -17.04
C SER A 81 -17.92 -9.89 -16.27
N GLU A 82 -17.16 -10.82 -16.86
CA GLU A 82 -16.82 -12.08 -16.25
C GLU A 82 -15.88 -11.90 -15.05
N GLU A 83 -14.80 -11.15 -15.25
CA GLU A 83 -13.84 -10.82 -14.17
C GLU A 83 -14.49 -10.08 -13.01
N LEU A 84 -15.40 -9.13 -13.30
CA LEU A 84 -16.18 -8.43 -12.29
C LEU A 84 -17.11 -9.37 -11.54
N GLY A 85 -17.74 -10.32 -12.26
CA GLY A 85 -18.58 -11.34 -11.65
C GLY A 85 -17.80 -12.21 -10.68
N ALA A 86 -16.64 -12.69 -11.09
CA ALA A 86 -15.75 -13.48 -10.24
C ALA A 86 -15.26 -12.69 -9.01
N TRP A 87 -14.86 -11.44 -9.21
CA TRP A 87 -14.38 -10.56 -8.15
C TRP A 87 -15.44 -10.25 -7.07
N VAL A 88 -16.70 -10.06 -7.47
CA VAL A 88 -17.81 -9.85 -6.54
C VAL A 88 -18.14 -11.14 -5.78
N GLU A 89 -18.08 -12.28 -6.47
CA GLU A 89 -18.32 -13.59 -5.84
C GLU A 89 -17.21 -13.95 -4.84
N GLU A 90 -15.96 -13.62 -5.14
CA GLU A 90 -14.84 -13.75 -4.20
C GLU A 90 -15.06 -12.88 -2.95
N LEU A 91 -15.49 -11.61 -3.12
CA LEU A 91 -15.83 -10.75 -1.99
C LEU A 91 -16.95 -11.35 -1.12
N ARG A 92 -18.00 -11.89 -1.77
CA ARG A 92 -19.12 -12.54 -1.06
C ARG A 92 -18.62 -13.74 -0.25
N HIS A 93 -17.84 -14.61 -0.89
CA HIS A 93 -17.26 -15.78 -0.24
C HIS A 93 -16.42 -15.38 0.97
N ASP A 94 -15.49 -14.44 0.78
CA ASP A 94 -14.52 -14.04 1.82
C ASP A 94 -15.21 -13.39 3.03
N VAL A 95 -16.24 -12.57 2.82
CA VAL A 95 -16.97 -11.96 3.94
C VAL A 95 -17.78 -12.98 4.72
N LEU A 96 -18.30 -14.01 4.04
CA LEU A 96 -19.02 -15.10 4.73
C LEU A 96 -18.04 -16.02 5.47
N GLU A 97 -16.87 -16.31 4.90
CA GLU A 97 -15.81 -17.04 5.61
C GLU A 97 -15.35 -16.26 6.85
N LEU A 98 -15.16 -14.95 6.72
CA LEU A 98 -14.78 -14.10 7.85
C LEU A 98 -15.89 -14.05 8.93
N ARG A 99 -17.16 -14.11 8.54
CA ARG A 99 -18.29 -14.20 9.47
C ARG A 99 -18.23 -15.43 10.36
N GLU A 100 -17.80 -16.56 9.81
CA GLU A 100 -17.67 -17.85 10.52
C GLU A 100 -16.32 -17.99 11.25
N ALA A 101 -15.37 -17.08 10.98
CA ALA A 101 -14.02 -17.17 11.54
C ALA A 101 -14.05 -16.98 13.07
N PRO A 102 -13.29 -17.79 13.83
CA PRO A 102 -13.17 -17.60 15.26
C PRO A 102 -12.46 -16.28 15.57
N ARG A 103 -12.84 -15.65 16.66
CA ARG A 103 -12.14 -14.48 17.18
C ARG A 103 -10.68 -14.82 17.44
N ALA A 104 -9.78 -13.98 16.90
CA ALA A 104 -8.35 -14.17 17.13
C ALA A 104 -7.94 -13.67 18.53
N ASP A 105 -7.17 -14.47 19.23
CA ASP A 105 -6.47 -14.04 20.44
C ASP A 105 -5.24 -13.18 20.08
N PRO A 106 -4.78 -12.32 21.00
CA PRO A 106 -3.50 -11.64 20.84
C PRO A 106 -2.37 -12.65 20.56
N TRP A 107 -1.61 -12.40 19.50
CA TRP A 107 -0.58 -13.32 19.05
C TRP A 107 0.73 -12.58 18.80
N ASN A 108 1.86 -13.23 19.10
CA ASN A 108 3.20 -12.73 18.87
C ASN A 108 4.08 -13.83 18.27
N GLY A 109 4.62 -13.59 17.07
CA GLY A 109 5.45 -14.55 16.37
C GLY A 109 5.56 -14.24 14.87
N PRO A 110 6.04 -15.19 14.03
CA PRO A 110 6.22 -15.00 12.61
C PRO A 110 4.91 -14.73 11.87
N ILE A 111 4.96 -13.77 10.94
CA ILE A 111 3.84 -13.41 10.05
C ILE A 111 4.31 -13.47 8.61
N LEU A 112 3.55 -14.10 7.74
CA LEU A 112 3.69 -14.02 6.30
C LEU A 112 2.70 -12.97 5.77
N LEU A 113 3.23 -11.85 5.31
CA LEU A 113 2.43 -10.80 4.68
C LEU A 113 2.32 -11.06 3.18
N ARG A 114 1.10 -11.06 2.65
CA ARG A 114 0.84 -11.23 1.21
C ARG A 114 0.49 -9.89 0.57
N GLY A 115 0.77 -9.75 -0.72
CA GLY A 115 0.31 -8.69 -1.60
C GLY A 115 0.09 -7.31 -0.95
N ALA A 116 -1.17 -6.96 -0.77
CA ALA A 116 -1.59 -5.68 -0.22
C ALA A 116 -1.07 -5.44 1.22
N ALA A 117 -1.06 -6.47 2.06
CA ALA A 117 -0.55 -6.36 3.43
C ALA A 117 0.96 -6.05 3.46
N ALA A 118 1.74 -6.68 2.58
CA ALA A 118 3.18 -6.40 2.45
C ALA A 118 3.41 -4.96 1.96
N GLY A 119 2.61 -4.49 1.01
CA GLY A 119 2.67 -3.11 0.50
C GLY A 119 2.41 -2.08 1.60
N VAL A 120 1.34 -2.24 2.38
CA VAL A 120 1.03 -1.36 3.51
C VAL A 120 2.12 -1.41 4.58
N PHE A 121 2.63 -2.59 4.89
CA PHE A 121 3.72 -2.74 5.86
C PHE A 121 4.97 -1.94 5.44
N VAL A 122 5.41 -2.06 4.18
CA VAL A 122 6.57 -1.30 3.68
C VAL A 122 6.29 0.20 3.65
N HIS A 123 5.07 0.60 3.26
CA HIS A 123 4.63 1.99 3.29
C HIS A 123 4.81 2.62 4.68
N GLU A 124 4.37 1.93 5.74
CA GLU A 124 4.44 2.43 7.11
C GLU A 124 5.85 2.34 7.72
N VAL A 125 6.54 1.22 7.53
CA VAL A 125 7.83 0.96 8.18
C VAL A 125 8.99 1.71 7.50
N ILE A 126 8.95 1.84 6.18
CA ILE A 126 10.01 2.49 5.39
C ILE A 126 9.52 3.81 4.82
N GLY A 127 8.41 3.78 4.07
CA GLY A 127 7.97 4.88 3.21
C GLY A 127 7.89 6.23 3.92
N HIS A 128 7.11 6.35 4.98
CA HIS A 128 6.99 7.60 5.72
C HIS A 128 8.29 8.07 6.39
N ARG A 129 9.18 7.15 6.72
CA ARG A 129 10.43 7.47 7.41
C ARG A 129 11.55 7.92 6.47
N VAL A 130 11.38 7.69 5.17
CA VAL A 130 12.32 8.17 4.14
C VAL A 130 11.84 9.45 3.44
N GLU A 131 10.75 10.03 3.87
CA GLU A 131 10.30 11.36 3.45
C GLU A 131 11.29 12.43 3.95
N GLY A 132 12.06 13.02 3.05
CA GLY A 132 13.23 13.84 3.41
C GLY A 132 12.91 15.05 4.29
N HIS A 133 11.74 15.68 4.15
CA HIS A 133 11.37 16.83 4.99
C HIS A 133 11.38 16.49 6.49
N ARG A 134 11.10 15.25 6.87
CA ARG A 134 11.15 14.78 8.27
C ARG A 134 12.55 14.75 8.86
N GLN A 135 13.59 14.78 8.02
CA GLN A 135 14.98 14.80 8.50
C GLN A 135 15.44 16.18 8.96
N LYS A 136 14.64 17.23 8.72
CA LYS A 136 14.90 18.62 9.15
C LYS A 136 14.36 18.91 10.52
N ASP A 137 13.19 18.37 10.82
CA ASP A 137 12.45 18.68 12.03
C ASP A 137 13.04 17.88 13.20
N GLU A 138 13.44 18.62 14.25
CA GLU A 138 13.98 18.00 15.46
C GLU A 138 12.93 17.27 16.29
N GLU A 139 11.65 17.58 16.09
CA GLU A 139 10.53 16.87 16.71
C GLU A 139 10.21 15.54 16.01
N GLU A 140 10.66 15.37 14.78
CA GLU A 140 10.56 14.11 14.03
C GLU A 140 11.62 13.09 14.48
N GLY A 141 11.27 11.80 14.33
CA GLY A 141 12.12 10.70 14.80
C GLY A 141 13.46 10.55 14.08
N GLN A 142 13.57 11.06 12.83
CA GLN A 142 14.79 11.02 12.01
C GLN A 142 15.41 9.62 11.91
N THR A 143 14.57 8.58 11.84
CA THR A 143 14.93 7.16 12.03
C THR A 143 16.11 6.70 11.17
N PHE A 144 16.20 7.17 9.92
CA PHE A 144 17.24 6.72 8.98
C PHE A 144 18.31 7.78 8.71
N LYS A 145 18.32 8.92 9.40
CA LYS A 145 19.21 10.03 9.11
C LYS A 145 20.69 9.65 9.12
N SER A 146 21.11 8.82 10.06
CA SER A 146 22.50 8.36 10.20
C SER A 146 22.79 7.01 9.55
N LEU A 147 21.84 6.45 8.82
CA LEU A 147 21.94 5.08 8.28
C LEU A 147 22.21 5.03 6.77
N VAL A 148 22.48 6.17 6.13
CA VAL A 148 22.86 6.19 4.71
C VAL A 148 24.16 5.42 4.52
N GLY A 149 24.11 4.38 3.65
CA GLY A 149 25.22 3.46 3.43
C GLY A 149 25.21 2.20 4.30
N GLU A 150 24.36 2.15 5.32
CA GLU A 150 24.26 1.01 6.22
C GLU A 150 23.27 -0.06 5.73
N THR A 151 23.49 -1.30 6.13
CA THR A 151 22.56 -2.40 5.86
C THR A 151 21.42 -2.35 6.86
N ILE A 152 20.19 -2.12 6.40
CA ILE A 152 18.99 -2.00 7.24
C ILE A 152 17.97 -3.11 7.03
N THR A 153 18.14 -3.94 6.02
CA THR A 153 17.27 -5.09 5.75
C THR A 153 18.05 -6.23 5.08
N SER A 154 17.38 -7.31 4.70
CA SER A 154 18.01 -8.41 3.97
C SER A 154 18.70 -7.92 2.70
N ARG A 155 19.91 -8.44 2.45
CA ARG A 155 20.68 -8.17 1.21
C ARG A 155 19.98 -8.64 -0.07
N ASP A 156 18.93 -9.41 0.04
CA ASP A 156 18.14 -9.84 -1.10
C ASP A 156 17.05 -8.84 -1.48
N ILE A 157 16.79 -7.81 -0.66
CA ILE A 157 15.72 -6.82 -0.85
C ILE A 157 16.28 -5.50 -1.39
N SER A 158 15.59 -4.98 -2.41
CA SER A 158 15.77 -3.62 -2.91
C SER A 158 14.44 -2.88 -2.97
N ILE A 159 14.45 -1.58 -2.71
CA ILE A 159 13.27 -0.71 -2.74
C ILE A 159 13.59 0.54 -3.55
N VAL A 160 12.75 0.81 -4.54
CA VAL A 160 12.80 2.01 -5.36
C VAL A 160 11.45 2.70 -5.28
N ASP A 161 11.42 4.01 -5.13
CA ASP A 161 10.21 4.80 -5.35
C ASP A 161 10.28 5.44 -6.73
N ASP A 162 9.36 5.02 -7.64
CA ASP A 162 9.47 5.36 -9.06
C ASP A 162 8.17 5.97 -9.60
N PRO A 163 8.06 7.31 -9.63
CA PRO A 163 6.90 7.99 -10.21
C PRO A 163 6.84 7.90 -11.75
N THR A 164 7.89 7.45 -12.42
CA THR A 164 7.91 7.36 -13.90
C THR A 164 7.16 6.14 -14.43
N GLN A 165 6.93 5.14 -13.58
CA GLN A 165 6.21 3.93 -13.98
C GLN A 165 4.71 4.14 -13.91
N ALA A 166 4.04 4.00 -15.06
CA ALA A 166 2.58 4.06 -15.14
C ALA A 166 1.92 2.73 -14.76
N THR A 167 2.65 1.61 -14.95
CA THR A 167 2.13 0.25 -14.70
C THR A 167 3.20 -0.62 -14.06
N TRP A 168 2.79 -1.62 -13.28
CA TRP A 168 3.64 -2.67 -12.75
C TRP A 168 2.90 -4.02 -12.80
N ALA A 169 3.53 -5.02 -13.43
CA ALA A 169 2.93 -6.36 -13.57
C ALA A 169 1.47 -6.33 -14.10
N GLY A 170 1.18 -5.44 -15.04
CA GLY A 170 -0.16 -5.29 -15.64
C GLY A 170 -1.14 -4.47 -14.80
N ILE A 171 -0.72 -3.87 -13.70
CA ILE A 171 -1.56 -3.05 -12.82
C ILE A 171 -1.22 -1.57 -13.05
N ASP A 172 -2.23 -0.72 -13.22
CA ASP A 172 -2.07 0.74 -13.28
C ASP A 172 -1.65 1.28 -11.91
N LEU A 173 -0.60 2.12 -11.90
CA LEU A 173 -0.01 2.66 -10.68
C LEU A 173 -0.48 4.09 -10.40
N ASN A 174 -1.09 4.29 -9.24
CA ASN A 174 -1.64 5.59 -8.84
C ASN A 174 -0.59 6.66 -8.52
N GLY A 175 0.64 6.28 -8.24
CA GLY A 175 1.74 7.20 -7.95
C GLY A 175 2.46 7.74 -9.19
N HIS A 176 2.02 7.40 -10.41
CA HIS A 176 2.63 7.88 -11.65
C HIS A 176 2.37 9.37 -11.90
N TYR A 177 3.42 10.11 -12.27
CA TYR A 177 3.37 11.48 -12.80
C TYR A 177 4.63 11.80 -13.61
N ALA A 178 4.58 12.83 -14.47
CA ALA A 178 5.73 13.28 -15.23
C ALA A 178 6.55 14.37 -14.51
N TYR A 179 5.88 15.20 -13.71
CA TYR A 179 6.49 16.25 -12.90
C TYR A 179 5.83 16.27 -11.52
N ASP A 180 6.62 16.54 -10.48
CA ASP A 180 6.09 16.76 -9.14
C ASP A 180 5.39 18.14 -9.02
N GLN A 181 4.77 18.44 -7.88
CA GLN A 181 4.05 19.72 -7.68
C GLN A 181 4.99 20.94 -7.49
N GLU A 182 6.29 20.75 -7.52
CA GLU A 182 7.29 21.81 -7.57
C GLU A 182 7.85 22.02 -8.98
N GLY A 183 7.37 21.27 -9.98
CA GLY A 183 7.79 21.34 -11.37
C GLY A 183 9.12 20.63 -11.65
N VAL A 184 9.57 19.77 -10.75
CA VAL A 184 10.75 18.93 -10.96
C VAL A 184 10.32 17.67 -11.72
N ALA A 185 11.10 17.29 -12.76
CA ALA A 185 10.84 16.07 -13.51
C ALA A 185 10.91 14.85 -12.59
N ALA A 186 9.93 13.97 -12.75
CA ALA A 186 9.87 12.70 -12.03
C ALA A 186 11.10 11.83 -12.36
N GLN A 187 11.67 11.20 -11.35
CA GLN A 187 12.79 10.28 -11.52
C GLN A 187 12.76 9.18 -10.44
N PRO A 188 13.29 7.98 -10.73
CA PRO A 188 13.37 6.93 -9.73
C PRO A 188 14.28 7.33 -8.58
N ALA A 189 13.84 7.11 -7.35
CA ALA A 189 14.65 7.28 -6.14
C ALA A 189 14.96 5.90 -5.55
N THR A 190 16.22 5.50 -5.57
CA THR A 190 16.67 4.26 -4.92
C THR A 190 16.73 4.47 -3.41
N ILE A 191 15.84 3.83 -2.69
CA ILE A 191 15.75 3.91 -1.22
C ILE A 191 16.62 2.84 -0.58
N ILE A 192 16.50 1.59 -1.03
CA ILE A 192 17.31 0.48 -0.56
C ILE A 192 17.84 -0.27 -1.77
N GLN A 193 19.13 -0.55 -1.79
CA GLN A 193 19.74 -1.41 -2.79
C GLN A 193 20.51 -2.53 -2.10
N ASP A 194 20.12 -3.77 -2.39
CA ASP A 194 20.75 -4.97 -1.82
C ASP A 194 20.87 -4.90 -0.29
N GLY A 195 19.78 -4.48 0.36
CA GLY A 195 19.69 -4.31 1.81
C GLY A 195 20.30 -3.03 2.37
N VAL A 196 21.05 -2.27 1.56
CA VAL A 196 21.76 -1.04 1.97
C VAL A 196 20.88 0.18 1.72
N PHE A 197 20.69 0.99 2.74
CA PHE A 197 19.96 2.26 2.63
C PHE A 197 20.74 3.28 1.83
N LYS A 198 20.11 3.91 0.82
CA LYS A 198 20.77 4.82 -0.13
C LYS A 198 20.41 6.28 0.07
N GLY A 199 19.22 6.58 0.58
CA GLY A 199 18.79 7.96 0.77
C GLY A 199 17.28 8.12 0.87
N PHE A 200 16.85 9.34 0.62
CA PHE A 200 15.51 9.83 0.92
C PHE A 200 14.74 10.23 -0.33
N LEU A 201 13.42 10.30 -0.20
CA LEU A 201 12.55 11.03 -1.11
C LEU A 201 12.75 12.52 -0.85
N LEU A 202 12.99 13.30 -1.91
CA LEU A 202 13.40 14.69 -1.79
C LEU A 202 12.49 15.63 -2.59
N SER A 203 12.08 16.69 -1.96
CA SER A 203 11.46 17.87 -2.57
C SER A 203 12.51 18.97 -2.81
N ARG A 204 12.11 20.12 -3.34
CA ARG A 204 13.01 21.29 -3.46
C ARG A 204 13.42 21.91 -2.13
N SER A 205 12.84 21.45 -1.04
CA SER A 205 13.28 21.80 0.31
C SER A 205 14.55 21.01 0.66
N PRO A 206 15.78 21.62 0.57
CA PRO A 206 17.02 20.88 0.63
C PRO A 206 17.33 20.31 2.02
N LEU A 207 18.08 19.21 2.06
CA LEU A 207 18.73 18.70 3.27
C LEU A 207 20.24 19.03 3.20
N PRO A 208 20.94 19.12 4.34
CA PRO A 208 22.37 19.43 4.33
C PRO A 208 23.20 18.57 3.39
N ASP A 209 22.99 17.25 3.41
CA ASP A 209 23.71 16.27 2.59
C ASP A 209 23.00 15.91 1.27
N HIS A 210 21.79 16.44 1.05
CA HIS A 210 20.97 16.19 -0.13
C HIS A 210 20.34 17.49 -0.63
N PRO A 211 21.11 18.37 -1.33
CA PRO A 211 20.66 19.71 -1.69
C PRO A 211 19.65 19.75 -2.86
N ASN A 212 19.54 18.67 -3.63
CA ASN A 212 18.72 18.62 -4.83
C ASN A 212 17.48 17.76 -4.63
N SER A 213 16.34 18.18 -5.23
CA SER A 213 15.13 17.37 -5.33
C SER A 213 15.38 16.16 -6.24
N ASN A 214 14.71 15.05 -5.94
CA ASN A 214 14.61 13.90 -6.83
C ASN A 214 13.18 13.71 -7.38
N GLY A 215 12.42 14.81 -7.48
CA GLY A 215 11.11 14.82 -8.10
C GLY A 215 10.00 14.19 -7.26
N HIS A 216 10.11 14.28 -5.93
CA HIS A 216 9.12 13.74 -5.00
C HIS A 216 8.41 14.84 -4.17
N GLY A 217 8.43 16.09 -4.64
CA GLY A 217 7.70 17.20 -4.02
C GLY A 217 6.19 17.09 -4.29
N ARG A 218 5.40 16.74 -3.26
CA ARG A 218 3.95 16.52 -3.38
C ARG A 218 3.18 17.47 -2.46
N ALA A 219 2.07 18.00 -2.96
CA ALA A 219 1.22 18.93 -2.21
C ALA A 219 -0.24 18.49 -2.24
N MET A 220 -0.95 18.79 -1.17
CA MET A 220 -2.41 18.92 -1.19
C MET A 220 -2.78 20.36 -1.56
N VAL A 221 -3.97 20.54 -2.13
CA VAL A 221 -4.49 21.89 -2.43
C VAL A 221 -4.47 22.76 -1.18
N GLY A 222 -3.81 23.92 -1.28
CA GLY A 222 -3.67 24.88 -0.18
C GLY A 222 -2.52 24.62 0.80
N LEU A 223 -1.74 23.57 0.60
CA LEU A 223 -0.57 23.24 1.43
C LEU A 223 0.74 23.35 0.63
N ALA A 224 1.82 23.66 1.33
CA ALA A 224 3.16 23.65 0.75
C ALA A 224 3.60 22.24 0.36
N PRO A 225 4.37 22.07 -0.73
CA PRO A 225 4.92 20.78 -1.11
C PRO A 225 5.87 20.22 -0.06
N VAL A 226 5.78 18.93 0.17
CA VAL A 226 6.70 18.13 1.00
C VAL A 226 7.12 16.86 0.26
N ALA A 227 8.21 16.25 0.67
CA ALA A 227 8.64 14.99 0.08
C ALA A 227 7.66 13.87 0.45
N ARG A 228 7.13 13.16 -0.56
CA ARG A 228 6.14 12.06 -0.36
C ARG A 228 6.43 10.90 -1.31
N MET A 229 5.98 9.71 -0.94
CA MET A 229 5.99 8.54 -1.79
C MET A 229 5.18 8.74 -3.07
N ALA A 230 5.63 8.09 -4.12
CA ALA A 230 4.94 7.91 -5.39
C ALA A 230 4.56 6.42 -5.57
N ASN A 231 5.37 5.67 -6.32
CA ASN A 231 5.20 4.22 -6.47
C ASN A 231 6.37 3.51 -5.76
N THR A 232 6.16 3.07 -4.54
CA THR A 232 7.17 2.32 -3.79
C THR A 232 7.16 0.86 -4.22
N ILE A 233 8.20 0.42 -4.91
CA ILE A 233 8.32 -0.91 -5.50
C ILE A 233 9.39 -1.69 -4.74
N VAL A 234 9.00 -2.86 -4.22
CA VAL A 234 9.89 -3.80 -3.54
C VAL A 234 10.25 -4.94 -4.48
N THR A 235 11.52 -5.20 -4.62
CA THR A 235 12.04 -6.31 -5.41
C THR A 235 12.96 -7.19 -4.59
N THR A 236 13.14 -8.44 -5.02
CA THR A 236 14.08 -9.37 -4.40
C THR A 236 14.90 -10.08 -5.45
N ARG A 237 16.18 -10.36 -5.13
CA ARG A 237 17.07 -11.17 -5.97
C ARG A 237 16.77 -12.67 -5.89
N LYS A 238 16.07 -13.10 -4.86
CA LYS A 238 15.69 -14.50 -4.61
C LYS A 238 14.20 -14.62 -4.42
N PRO A 239 13.41 -14.48 -5.50
CA PRO A 239 11.97 -14.67 -5.40
C PRO A 239 11.67 -16.12 -4.98
N LEU A 240 10.73 -16.26 -4.08
CA LEU A 240 10.21 -17.56 -3.66
C LEU A 240 8.75 -17.67 -4.12
N SER A 241 8.34 -18.85 -4.53
CA SER A 241 6.94 -19.17 -4.74
C SER A 241 6.17 -19.11 -3.41
N GLU A 242 4.85 -19.02 -3.47
CA GLU A 242 4.02 -19.05 -2.27
C GLU A 242 4.22 -20.36 -1.49
N ALA A 243 4.37 -21.49 -2.18
CA ALA A 243 4.64 -22.77 -1.54
C ALA A 243 5.96 -22.78 -0.76
N GLU A 244 7.02 -22.20 -1.34
CA GLU A 244 8.32 -22.06 -0.67
C GLU A 244 8.26 -21.09 0.52
N LEU A 245 7.52 -19.97 0.40
CA LEU A 245 7.30 -19.05 1.51
C LEU A 245 6.56 -19.73 2.67
N ARG A 246 5.52 -20.50 2.37
CA ARG A 246 4.80 -21.30 3.37
C ARG A 246 5.70 -22.38 4.01
N ALA A 247 6.53 -23.04 3.22
CA ALA A 247 7.50 -24.03 3.74
C ALA A 247 8.52 -23.36 4.67
N ARG A 248 9.04 -22.19 4.29
CA ARG A 248 9.95 -21.37 5.13
C ARG A 248 9.27 -20.91 6.41
N MET A 249 8.01 -20.48 6.33
CA MET A 249 7.22 -20.11 7.50
C MET A 249 7.09 -21.27 8.48
N ARG A 250 6.76 -22.49 8.00
CA ARG A 250 6.73 -23.68 8.85
C ARG A 250 8.08 -24.00 9.48
N GLN A 251 9.18 -23.85 8.74
CA GLN A 251 10.53 -24.02 9.28
C GLN A 251 10.81 -23.03 10.41
N GLU A 252 10.41 -21.75 10.24
CA GLU A 252 10.56 -20.71 11.25
C GLU A 252 9.75 -21.03 12.50
N LEU A 253 8.50 -21.46 12.35
CA LEU A 253 7.67 -21.88 13.47
C LEU A 253 8.30 -23.04 14.28
N ARG A 254 8.81 -24.06 13.59
CA ARG A 254 9.51 -25.17 14.25
C ARG A 254 10.75 -24.71 14.98
N SER A 255 11.54 -23.81 14.40
CA SER A 255 12.74 -23.26 15.03
C SER A 255 12.44 -22.51 16.32
N GLN A 256 11.32 -21.79 16.34
CA GLN A 256 10.82 -21.03 17.49
C GLN A 256 9.93 -21.86 18.44
N ARG A 257 9.67 -23.14 18.13
CA ARG A 257 8.77 -24.02 18.87
C ARG A 257 7.34 -23.46 19.01
N LEU A 258 6.86 -22.81 17.98
CA LEU A 258 5.51 -22.27 17.90
C LEU A 258 4.60 -23.24 17.14
N GLU A 259 3.38 -23.42 17.63
CA GLU A 259 2.37 -24.29 17.02
C GLU A 259 1.90 -23.74 15.67
N HIS A 260 1.66 -22.43 15.61
CA HIS A 260 1.19 -21.76 14.41
C HIS A 260 1.80 -20.37 14.24
N GLY A 261 1.65 -19.81 13.06
CA GLY A 261 1.89 -18.42 12.70
C GLY A 261 0.70 -17.87 11.94
N LEU A 262 0.81 -16.65 11.45
CA LEU A 262 -0.25 -15.98 10.70
C LEU A 262 0.18 -15.71 9.26
N ILE A 263 -0.76 -15.88 8.34
CA ILE A 263 -0.72 -15.33 6.99
C ILE A 263 -1.71 -14.19 6.96
N VAL A 264 -1.28 -12.99 6.59
CA VAL A 264 -2.13 -11.79 6.54
C VAL A 264 -2.17 -11.29 5.12
N ASP A 265 -3.36 -11.22 4.52
CA ASP A 265 -3.57 -10.78 3.15
C ASP A 265 -3.88 -9.30 3.08
N GLU A 266 -4.57 -8.78 4.08
CA GLU A 266 -5.06 -7.41 4.05
C GLU A 266 -4.86 -6.72 5.41
N LEU A 267 -4.33 -5.51 5.33
CA LEU A 267 -4.20 -4.59 6.45
C LEU A 267 -5.10 -3.38 6.19
N ALA A 268 -5.85 -2.97 7.18
CA ALA A 268 -6.72 -1.81 7.06
C ALA A 268 -6.50 -0.82 8.19
N GLY A 269 -6.48 0.44 7.78
CA GLY A 269 -6.36 1.58 8.67
C GLY A 269 -5.11 1.52 9.53
N GLY A 270 -4.60 2.64 9.89
CA GLY A 270 -3.42 2.69 10.71
C GLY A 270 -2.68 4.00 10.54
N PHE A 271 -1.60 4.09 11.25
CA PHE A 271 -0.71 5.25 11.18
C PHE A 271 0.69 4.87 11.63
N THR A 272 1.66 5.60 11.12
CA THR A 272 3.05 5.55 11.58
C THR A 272 3.33 6.78 12.43
N MET A 273 3.83 6.55 13.63
CA MET A 273 4.34 7.62 14.48
C MET A 273 5.76 7.96 14.04
N THR A 274 5.93 9.13 13.45
CA THR A 274 7.24 9.63 12.99
C THR A 274 7.90 10.59 13.98
N GLY A 275 7.14 11.11 14.94
CA GLY A 275 7.63 12.05 15.95
C GLY A 275 8.48 11.41 17.05
N ARG A 276 9.37 12.19 17.67
CA ARG A 276 10.26 11.73 18.76
C ARG A 276 9.54 11.44 20.08
N VAL A 277 8.40 12.08 20.32
CA VAL A 277 7.66 11.96 21.58
C VAL A 277 7.09 10.55 21.77
N THR A 278 6.81 9.87 20.68
CA THR A 278 6.33 8.50 20.70
C THR A 278 7.37 7.61 20.02
N PRO A 279 7.71 6.44 20.59
CA PRO A 279 8.61 5.50 19.92
C PRO A 279 8.14 5.24 18.50
N ASN A 280 9.07 4.95 17.59
CA ASN A 280 8.84 4.64 16.18
C ASN A 280 7.87 3.45 15.97
N ALA A 281 6.67 3.57 16.49
CA ALA A 281 5.63 2.59 16.42
C ALA A 281 4.72 2.84 15.23
N PHE A 282 4.19 1.79 14.66
CA PHE A 282 3.05 1.85 13.76
C PHE A 282 1.94 0.96 14.30
N ASN A 283 0.71 1.32 14.04
CA ASN A 283 -0.46 0.55 14.41
C ASN A 283 -1.30 0.29 13.18
N ILE A 284 -1.37 -0.97 12.77
CA ILE A 284 -2.13 -1.44 11.62
C ILE A 284 -2.96 -2.64 12.07
N ARG A 285 -4.20 -2.74 11.59
CA ARG A 285 -5.05 -3.90 11.89
C ARG A 285 -5.05 -4.88 10.74
N ALA A 286 -4.85 -6.16 11.03
CA ALA A 286 -5.17 -7.21 10.09
C ALA A 286 -6.70 -7.25 9.90
N VAL A 287 -7.15 -7.29 8.65
CA VAL A 287 -8.56 -7.47 8.29
C VAL A 287 -8.86 -8.95 8.16
N THR A 288 -8.01 -9.66 7.41
CA THR A 288 -8.08 -11.10 7.21
C THR A 288 -6.76 -11.74 7.56
N ALA A 289 -6.81 -12.80 8.35
CA ALA A 289 -5.65 -13.57 8.73
C ALA A 289 -6.00 -15.07 8.80
N TRP A 290 -5.09 -15.90 8.34
CA TRP A 290 -5.19 -17.37 8.44
C TRP A 290 -4.11 -17.91 9.34
N ARG A 291 -4.41 -18.96 10.07
CA ARG A 291 -3.39 -19.71 10.80
C ARG A 291 -2.67 -20.65 9.82
N ILE A 292 -1.35 -20.67 9.92
CA ILE A 292 -0.50 -21.69 9.29
C ILE A 292 0.19 -22.48 10.40
N TYR A 293 0.00 -23.80 10.42
CA TYR A 293 0.57 -24.69 11.43
C TYR A 293 1.97 -25.14 11.05
N ALA A 294 2.75 -25.52 12.05
CA ALA A 294 4.16 -25.93 11.90
C ALA A 294 4.34 -27.29 11.21
N ASP A 295 3.33 -28.12 11.24
CA ASP A 295 3.23 -29.47 10.64
C ASP A 295 2.69 -29.45 9.20
#